data_d72cb27908f1732936ae39db02cde78e
#
_entry.id   d72cb27908f1732936ae39db02cde78e
#
_cell.length_a   1.000
_cell.length_b   1.000
_cell.length_c   1.000
_cell.angle_alpha   90.00
_cell.angle_beta   90.00
_cell.angle_gamma   90.00
#
_symmetry.space_group_name_H-M   'P 1'
#
loop_
_entity.id
_entity.type
_entity.pdbx_description
1 polymer ?
#
loop_
_entity_poly.entity_id
_entity_poly.type
_entity_poly.pdbx_seq_one_letter_code
_entity_poly.pdbx_strand_id
1 'polypeptide(L)'
;MSQRPKAVLLFQRRREFDDGAIMEMKIWQVPEPVPPTNHGFKYSLFYGSGGERLIGYDNERGKGDHKHLSDGEVPYVFTTIERSIADFLDDVSFARGES
;
A
#
# COMPACT_ATOMS: atom_id res chain seq x y z
N MET A 1 -3.62 32.63 -12.92
CA MET A 1 -4.36 31.38 -12.85
C MET A 1 -3.74 30.49 -11.79
N SER A 2 -4.51 30.14 -10.77
CA SER A 2 -4.00 29.27 -9.72
C SER A 2 -4.01 27.82 -10.21
N GLN A 3 -2.93 27.11 -9.97
CA GLN A 3 -2.87 25.68 -10.25
C GLN A 3 -3.42 24.93 -9.04
N ARG A 4 -4.17 23.89 -9.32
CA ARG A 4 -4.60 22.99 -8.25
C ARG A 4 -3.38 22.26 -7.68
N PRO A 5 -3.29 22.13 -6.35
CA PRO A 5 -2.25 21.31 -5.78
C PRO A 5 -2.34 19.89 -6.35
N LYS A 6 -1.19 19.28 -6.58
CA LYS A 6 -1.09 17.93 -7.13
C LYS A 6 -0.51 16.98 -6.12
N ALA A 7 -0.82 15.71 -6.28
CA ALA A 7 -0.16 14.65 -5.53
C ALA A 7 1.33 14.65 -5.84
N VAL A 8 2.14 14.46 -4.81
CA VAL A 8 3.59 14.39 -4.93
C VAL A 8 4.03 12.98 -4.59
N LEU A 9 4.71 12.32 -5.52
CA LEU A 9 5.26 10.98 -5.26
C LEU A 9 6.41 11.11 -4.28
N LEU A 10 6.24 10.53 -3.09
CA LEU A 10 7.24 10.57 -2.02
C LEU A 10 8.17 9.37 -2.06
N PHE A 11 7.65 8.21 -2.49
CA PHE A 11 8.39 6.97 -2.40
C PHE A 11 7.86 5.99 -3.44
N GLN A 12 8.77 5.32 -4.12
CA GLN A 12 8.43 4.22 -5.03
C GLN A 12 9.55 3.19 -4.99
N ARG A 13 9.16 1.92 -4.86
CA ARG A 13 10.12 0.82 -4.86
C ARG A 13 9.49 -0.41 -5.49
N ARG A 14 10.26 -1.11 -6.32
CA ARG A 14 9.84 -2.35 -6.93
C ARG A 14 10.94 -3.39 -6.76
N ARG A 15 10.54 -4.60 -6.38
CA ARG A 15 11.47 -5.73 -6.25
C ARG A 15 10.86 -6.95 -6.91
N GLU A 16 11.67 -7.65 -7.72
CA GLU A 16 11.33 -8.97 -8.23
C GLU A 16 12.11 -10.00 -7.45
N PHE A 17 11.41 -11.05 -7.03
CA PHE A 17 12.03 -12.16 -6.32
C PHE A 17 12.42 -13.24 -7.31
N ASP A 18 13.34 -14.13 -6.91
CA ASP A 18 13.84 -15.20 -7.79
C ASP A 18 12.75 -16.16 -8.23
N ASP A 19 11.70 -16.31 -7.45
CA ASP A 19 10.56 -17.17 -7.75
C ASP A 19 9.51 -16.52 -8.66
N GLY A 20 9.78 -15.31 -9.15
CA GLY A 20 8.88 -14.57 -10.03
C GLY A 20 7.87 -13.70 -9.31
N ALA A 21 7.82 -13.71 -7.99
CA ALA A 21 6.95 -12.81 -7.24
C ALA A 21 7.44 -11.37 -7.38
N ILE A 22 6.51 -10.43 -7.26
CA ILE A 22 6.77 -9.00 -7.39
C ILE A 22 6.23 -8.28 -6.17
N MET A 23 7.03 -7.35 -5.65
CA MET A 23 6.61 -6.42 -4.61
C MET A 23 6.76 -5.01 -5.15
N GLU A 24 5.72 -4.17 -4.98
CA GLU A 24 5.79 -2.78 -5.40
C GLU A 24 5.15 -1.89 -4.35
N MET A 25 5.83 -0.80 -4.02
CA MET A 25 5.35 0.17 -3.05
C MET A 25 5.35 1.55 -3.68
N LYS A 26 4.23 2.26 -3.54
CA LYS A 26 4.09 3.64 -4.01
C LYS A 26 3.38 4.45 -2.94
N ILE A 27 3.91 5.62 -2.64
CA ILE A 27 3.34 6.51 -1.64
C ILE A 27 3.36 7.93 -2.18
N TRP A 28 2.20 8.58 -2.17
CA TRP A 28 2.03 9.98 -2.57
C TRP A 28 1.59 10.80 -1.39
N GLN A 29 2.07 12.04 -1.32
CA GLN A 29 1.44 13.06 -0.51
C GLN A 29 0.36 13.73 -1.34
N VAL A 30 -0.85 13.80 -0.79
CA VAL A 30 -1.99 14.39 -1.50
C VAL A 30 -2.41 15.69 -0.82
N PRO A 31 -2.92 16.69 -1.61
CA PRO A 31 -3.31 17.99 -1.03
C PRO A 31 -4.50 17.90 -0.10
N GLU A 32 -5.34 16.90 -0.30
CA GLU A 32 -6.52 16.66 0.54
C GLU A 32 -6.62 15.19 0.84
N PRO A 33 -7.02 14.81 2.06
CA PRO A 33 -7.23 13.41 2.39
C PRO A 33 -8.20 12.74 1.41
N VAL A 34 -7.97 11.45 1.13
CA VAL A 34 -8.87 10.63 0.32
C VAL A 34 -9.96 10.09 1.24
N PRO A 35 -11.22 10.60 1.17
CA PRO A 35 -12.25 10.18 2.12
C PRO A 35 -12.53 8.68 2.04
N PRO A 36 -12.81 8.00 3.16
CA PRO A 36 -12.93 8.51 4.53
C PRO A 36 -11.62 8.60 5.31
N THR A 37 -10.47 8.48 4.65
CA THR A 37 -9.15 8.60 5.26
C THR A 37 -8.92 10.04 5.75
N ASN A 38 -8.31 10.19 6.93
CA ASN A 38 -8.01 11.50 7.54
C ASN A 38 -6.60 12.00 7.25
N HIS A 39 -5.68 11.11 6.88
CA HIS A 39 -4.29 11.49 6.65
C HIS A 39 -4.07 11.97 5.21
N GLY A 40 -2.97 12.67 5.00
CA GLY A 40 -2.65 13.30 3.72
C GLY A 40 -1.84 12.42 2.77
N PHE A 41 -2.01 11.11 2.81
CA PHE A 41 -1.26 10.19 1.97
C PHE A 41 -2.19 9.30 1.15
N LYS A 42 -1.77 9.02 -0.07
CA LYS A 42 -2.32 7.98 -0.92
C LYS A 42 -1.23 6.93 -1.07
N TYR A 43 -1.52 5.68 -0.80
CA TYR A 43 -0.51 4.64 -0.87
C TYR A 43 -1.04 3.38 -1.52
N SER A 44 -0.12 2.61 -2.11
CA SER A 44 -0.40 1.31 -2.69
C SER A 44 0.81 0.43 -2.45
N LEU A 45 0.66 -0.59 -1.62
CA LEU A 45 1.69 -1.57 -1.30
C LEU A 45 1.19 -2.91 -1.81
N PHE A 46 1.93 -3.52 -2.73
CA PHE A 46 1.49 -4.69 -3.49
C PHE A 46 2.52 -5.80 -3.42
N TYR A 47 2.06 -7.02 -3.18
CA TYR A 47 2.86 -8.23 -3.33
C TYR A 47 2.02 -9.28 -4.05
N GLY A 48 2.57 -9.86 -5.12
CA GLY A 48 1.83 -10.84 -5.90
C GLY A 48 2.73 -11.79 -6.65
N SER A 49 2.14 -12.83 -7.21
CA SER A 49 2.82 -13.86 -7.97
C SER A 49 1.85 -14.48 -8.97
N GLY A 50 2.35 -14.78 -10.16
CA GLY A 50 1.53 -15.44 -11.18
C GLY A 50 0.33 -14.63 -11.63
N GLY A 51 0.42 -13.29 -11.60
CA GLY A 51 -0.70 -12.42 -11.95
C GLY A 51 -1.73 -12.25 -10.86
N GLU A 52 -1.52 -12.83 -9.69
CA GLU A 52 -2.45 -12.79 -8.57
C GLU A 52 -1.90 -11.91 -7.44
N ARG A 53 -2.74 -10.99 -6.93
CA ARG A 53 -2.38 -10.21 -5.76
C ARG A 53 -2.57 -11.07 -4.51
N LEU A 54 -1.49 -11.25 -3.75
CA LEU A 54 -1.51 -12.03 -2.51
C LEU A 54 -1.66 -11.14 -1.29
N ILE A 55 -1.02 -9.96 -1.29
CA ILE A 55 -1.09 -8.99 -0.21
C ILE A 55 -1.20 -7.60 -0.83
N GLY A 56 -2.10 -6.79 -0.34
CA GLY A 56 -2.23 -5.40 -0.78
C GLY A 56 -2.64 -4.50 0.38
N TYR A 57 -1.99 -3.35 0.49
CA TYR A 57 -2.36 -2.30 1.43
C TYR A 57 -2.62 -1.05 0.62
N ASP A 58 -3.78 -0.45 0.76
CA ASP A 58 -4.06 0.81 0.08
C ASP A 58 -5.19 1.58 0.76
N ASN A 59 -5.41 2.80 0.30
CA ASN A 59 -6.57 3.58 0.68
C ASN A 59 -7.29 4.04 -0.58
N GLU A 60 -8.58 3.75 -0.64
CA GLU A 60 -9.44 4.12 -1.76
C GLU A 60 -10.53 5.07 -1.30
N ARG A 61 -10.92 5.96 -2.22
CA ARG A 61 -12.06 6.84 -2.00
C ARG A 61 -13.30 5.99 -1.73
N GLY A 62 -13.98 6.28 -0.63
CA GLY A 62 -15.17 5.55 -0.21
C GLY A 62 -14.93 4.32 0.64
N LYS A 63 -13.71 3.78 0.65
CA LYS A 63 -13.36 2.59 1.44
C LYS A 63 -12.42 2.88 2.60
N GLY A 64 -11.57 3.90 2.47
CA GLY A 64 -10.56 4.21 3.47
C GLY A 64 -9.38 3.27 3.42
N ASP A 65 -8.66 3.21 4.54
CA ASP A 65 -7.48 2.35 4.67
C ASP A 65 -7.92 0.90 4.83
N HIS A 66 -7.33 0.02 4.03
CA HIS A 66 -7.67 -1.40 4.10
C HIS A 66 -6.49 -2.25 3.60
N LYS A 67 -6.55 -3.55 3.91
CA LYS A 67 -5.58 -4.50 3.40
C LYS A 67 -6.28 -5.73 2.83
N HIS A 68 -5.67 -6.28 1.78
CA HIS A 68 -6.08 -7.53 1.16
C HIS A 68 -5.11 -8.62 1.55
N LEU A 69 -5.65 -9.75 1.98
CA LEU A 69 -4.91 -10.97 2.23
C LEU A 69 -5.58 -12.09 1.42
N SER A 70 -5.01 -13.29 1.45
CA SER A 70 -5.53 -14.40 0.68
C SER A 70 -6.98 -14.77 1.02
N ASP A 71 -7.42 -14.48 2.24
CA ASP A 71 -8.77 -14.81 2.71
C ASP A 71 -9.73 -13.63 2.69
N GLY A 72 -9.35 -12.51 2.12
CA GLY A 72 -10.25 -11.38 1.92
C GLY A 72 -9.67 -10.04 2.31
N GLU A 73 -10.54 -9.02 2.28
CA GLU A 73 -10.21 -7.65 2.56
C GLU A 73 -10.68 -7.28 3.97
N VAL A 74 -9.83 -6.59 4.73
CA VAL A 74 -10.16 -6.11 6.06
C VAL A 74 -9.75 -4.66 6.23
N PRO A 75 -10.42 -3.90 7.11
CA PRO A 75 -9.96 -2.55 7.43
C PRO A 75 -8.54 -2.57 8.01
N TYR A 76 -7.77 -1.53 7.70
CA TYR A 76 -6.43 -1.36 8.23
C TYR A 76 -6.37 -0.05 9.02
N VAL A 77 -5.81 -0.10 10.22
CA VAL A 77 -5.64 1.10 11.05
C VAL A 77 -4.32 1.75 10.67
N PHE A 78 -4.41 2.81 9.85
CA PHE A 78 -3.24 3.58 9.45
C PHE A 78 -2.78 4.47 10.61
N THR A 79 -1.49 4.46 10.90
CA THR A 79 -0.89 5.36 11.89
C THR A 79 0.18 6.24 11.24
N THR A 80 1.21 5.63 10.68
CA THR A 80 2.26 6.34 9.95
C THR A 80 2.61 5.55 8.69
N ILE A 81 3.26 6.24 7.74
CA ILE A 81 3.77 5.57 6.52
C ILE A 81 4.78 4.50 6.90
N GLU A 82 5.69 4.81 7.83
CA GLU A 82 6.72 3.86 8.25
C GLU A 82 6.11 2.60 8.85
N ARG A 83 5.06 2.75 9.63
CA ARG A 83 4.37 1.60 10.22
C ARG A 83 3.66 0.77 9.16
N SER A 84 3.04 1.43 8.19
CA SER A 84 2.36 0.73 7.09
C SER A 84 3.34 -0.11 6.28
N ILE A 85 4.51 0.44 5.97
CA ILE A 85 5.55 -0.29 5.26
C ILE A 85 6.02 -1.48 6.10
N ALA A 86 6.25 -1.28 7.40
CA ALA A 86 6.70 -2.35 8.28
C ALA A 86 5.66 -3.48 8.36
N ASP A 87 4.40 -3.15 8.55
CA ASP A 87 3.33 -4.13 8.61
C ASP A 87 3.22 -4.92 7.30
N PHE A 88 3.31 -4.21 6.17
CA PHE A 88 3.26 -4.84 4.85
C PHE A 88 4.45 -5.80 4.65
N LEU A 89 5.66 -5.36 4.98
CA LEU A 89 6.85 -6.20 4.83
C LEU A 89 6.78 -7.43 5.74
N ASP A 90 6.23 -7.30 6.93
CA ASP A 90 6.01 -8.44 7.83
C ASP A 90 5.05 -9.45 7.20
N ASP A 91 3.96 -8.98 6.61
CA ASP A 91 3.01 -9.87 5.94
C ASP A 91 3.65 -10.56 4.73
N VAL A 92 4.47 -9.85 3.97
CA VAL A 92 5.21 -10.44 2.84
C VAL A 92 6.16 -11.53 3.32
N SER A 93 6.94 -11.23 4.37
CA SER A 93 7.87 -12.21 4.95
C SER A 93 7.13 -13.45 5.42
N PHE A 94 6.01 -13.27 6.09
CA PHE A 94 5.19 -14.39 6.55
C PHE A 94 4.68 -15.22 5.36
N ALA A 95 4.18 -14.56 4.33
CA ALA A 95 3.66 -15.24 3.14
C ALA A 95 4.74 -16.03 2.40
N ARG A 96 6.00 -15.56 2.46
CA ARG A 96 7.14 -16.23 1.84
C ARG A 96 7.76 -17.30 2.74
N GLY A 97 7.23 -17.51 3.93
CA GLY A 97 7.78 -18.49 4.87
C GLY A 97 9.06 -18.04 5.57
N GLU A 98 9.35 -16.74 5.50
CA GLU A 98 10.49 -16.14 6.20
C GLU A 98 10.08 -15.79 7.62
N SER A 99 10.96 -15.94 8.57
CA SER A 99 10.66 -15.64 9.97
C SER A 99 11.56 -14.53 10.50
#